data_d88bba2c00e3c5706b9782689e3ef21e
#
_entry.id   d88bba2c00e3c5706b9782689e3ef21e
#
_cell.length_a   1.000
_cell.length_b   1.000
_cell.length_c   1.000
_cell.angle_alpha   90.00
_cell.angle_beta   90.00
_cell.angle_gamma   90.00
#
_symmetry.space_group_name_H-M   'P 1'
#
loop_
_entity.id
_entity.type
_entity.pdbx_description
1 polymer ?
#
loop_
_entity_poly.entity_id
_entity_poly.type
_entity_poly.pdbx_seq_one_letter_code
_entity_poly.pdbx_strand_id
1 'polypeptide(L)' 'MNLPLIDVVIPCYNAEQTLVRAVESVLLQGNLGRLWLIDDASTDNTFALALQFAAQYPDKISVEQMPKNNGVAMARNWGA' A
#
# COMPACT_ATOMS: atom_id res chain seq x y z
N MET A 1 2.16 -8.43 -26.66
CA MET A 1 3.22 -7.48 -26.25
C MET A 1 3.22 -7.35 -24.73
N ASN A 2 4.39 -7.48 -24.14
CA ASN A 2 4.50 -7.40 -22.68
C ASN A 2 4.77 -5.97 -22.24
N LEU A 3 3.96 -5.48 -21.32
CA LEU A 3 4.20 -4.19 -20.68
C LEU A 3 5.20 -4.39 -19.54
N PRO A 4 6.07 -3.41 -19.29
CA PRO A 4 6.94 -3.49 -18.12
C PRO A 4 6.10 -3.51 -16.85
N LEU A 5 6.54 -4.29 -15.87
CA LEU A 5 5.87 -4.32 -14.59
C LEU A 5 6.13 -3.01 -13.84
N ILE A 6 5.09 -2.51 -13.20
CA ILE A 6 5.16 -1.25 -12.48
C ILE A 6 4.81 -1.51 -11.02
N ASP A 7 5.68 -1.05 -10.12
CA ASP A 7 5.39 -1.08 -8.69
C ASP A 7 4.66 0.20 -8.31
N VAL A 8 3.65 0.06 -7.47
CA VAL A 8 2.82 1.17 -7.05
C VAL A 8 2.94 1.34 -5.54
N VAL A 9 3.09 2.56 -5.08
CA VAL A 9 3.15 2.88 -3.65
C VAL A 9 1.96 3.76 -3.30
N ILE A 10 1.16 3.34 -2.33
CA ILE A 10 0.02 4.12 -1.84
C ILE A 10 0.27 4.49 -0.39
N PRO A 11 0.51 5.76 -0.10
CA PRO A 11 0.58 6.20 1.30
C PRO A 11 -0.84 6.22 1.87
N CYS A 12 -1.00 5.65 3.06
CA CYS A 12 -2.30 5.50 3.69
C CYS A 12 -2.32 6.22 5.03
N TYR A 13 -3.32 7.07 5.22
CA TYR A 13 -3.55 7.70 6.50
C TYR A 13 -5.05 7.90 6.68
N ASN A 14 -5.62 7.20 7.66
CA ASN A 14 -7.06 7.26 7.94
C ASN A 14 -7.89 7.14 6.67
N ALA A 15 -7.58 6.14 5.87
CA ALA A 15 -8.17 5.95 4.54
C ALA A 15 -9.08 4.73 4.46
N GLU A 16 -9.67 4.29 5.58
CA GLU A 16 -10.42 3.04 5.56
C GLU A 16 -11.60 3.07 4.59
N GLN A 17 -12.18 4.25 4.34
CA GLN A 17 -13.31 4.33 3.41
C GLN A 17 -12.89 4.34 1.95
N THR A 18 -11.66 4.70 1.64
CA THR A 18 -11.20 4.82 0.27
C THR A 18 -10.19 3.76 -0.13
N LEU A 19 -9.60 3.06 0.85
CA LEU A 19 -8.53 2.11 0.59
C LEU A 19 -8.98 0.96 -0.29
N VAL A 20 -10.18 0.41 -0.05
CA VAL A 20 -10.67 -0.71 -0.83
C VAL A 20 -10.74 -0.34 -2.30
N ARG A 21 -11.32 0.83 -2.60
CA ARG A 21 -11.44 1.28 -3.98
C ARG A 21 -10.08 1.51 -4.63
N ALA A 22 -9.16 2.12 -3.88
CA ALA A 22 -7.83 2.38 -4.41
C ALA A 22 -7.10 1.08 -4.73
N VAL A 23 -7.14 0.11 -3.82
CA VAL A 23 -6.47 -1.17 -4.04
C VAL A 23 -7.10 -1.90 -5.22
N GLU A 24 -8.42 -1.93 -5.30
CA GLU A 24 -9.09 -2.61 -6.39
C GLU A 24 -8.74 -2.00 -7.75
N SER A 25 -8.64 -0.67 -7.81
CA SER A 25 -8.25 0.00 -9.05
C SER A 25 -6.85 -0.40 -9.50
N VAL A 26 -5.92 -0.50 -8.55
CA VAL A 26 -4.55 -0.89 -8.87
C VAL A 26 -4.49 -2.35 -9.31
N LEU A 27 -5.22 -3.23 -8.64
CA LEU A 27 -5.22 -4.65 -8.97
C LEU A 27 -5.77 -4.94 -10.36
N LEU A 28 -6.58 -4.04 -10.91
CA LEU A 28 -7.09 -4.20 -12.26
C LEU A 28 -6.05 -3.93 -13.35
N GLN A 29 -4.93 -3.35 -12.99
CA GLN A 29 -3.89 -3.07 -13.97
C GLN A 29 -3.17 -4.35 -14.36
N GLY A 30 -3.03 -4.56 -15.66
CA GLY A 30 -2.43 -5.78 -16.16
C GLY A 30 -0.91 -5.87 -16.00
N ASN A 31 -0.27 -4.75 -15.70
CA ASN A 31 1.18 -4.69 -15.59
C ASN A 31 1.65 -4.37 -14.17
N LEU A 32 0.84 -4.68 -13.16
CA LEU A 32 1.22 -4.45 -11.78
C LEU A 32 2.33 -5.43 -11.36
N GLY A 33 3.45 -4.89 -10.90
CA GLY A 33 4.50 -5.68 -10.28
C GLY A 33 4.16 -5.95 -8.82
N ARG A 34 4.20 -4.90 -8.00
CA ARG A 34 3.87 -5.02 -6.58
C ARG A 34 3.22 -3.73 -6.10
N LEU A 35 2.24 -3.89 -5.24
CA LEU A 35 1.57 -2.77 -4.58
C LEU A 35 2.08 -2.67 -3.15
N TRP A 36 2.59 -1.50 -2.79
CA TRP A 36 3.08 -1.22 -1.44
C TRP A 36 2.10 -0.30 -0.75
N LEU A 37 1.52 -0.75 0.35
CA LEU A 37 0.64 0.06 1.18
C LEU A 37 1.44 0.53 2.39
N ILE A 38 1.69 1.81 2.46
CA ILE A 38 2.51 2.40 3.53
C ILE A 38 1.59 3.14 4.48
N ASP A 39 1.34 2.56 5.64
CA ASP A 39 0.46 3.17 6.63
C ASP A 39 1.23 4.18 7.48
N ASP A 40 0.73 5.41 7.51
CA ASP A 40 1.35 6.50 8.26
C ASP A 40 0.64 6.69 9.59
N ALA A 41 0.73 5.68 10.45
CA ALA A 41 0.19 5.71 11.82
C ALA A 41 -1.31 6.04 11.85
N SER A 42 -2.10 5.38 11.02
CA SER A 42 -3.55 5.58 11.00
C SER A 42 -4.19 5.25 12.34
N THR A 43 -5.21 6.01 12.72
CA THR A 43 -5.95 5.79 13.94
C THR A 43 -7.27 5.05 13.73
N ASP A 44 -7.63 4.80 12.48
CA ASP A 44 -8.81 4.02 12.13
C ASP A 44 -8.41 2.60 11.71
N ASN A 45 -9.27 1.90 10.98
CA ASN A 45 -9.03 0.53 10.57
C ASN A 45 -8.19 0.40 9.29
N THR A 46 -7.56 1.48 8.84
CA THR A 46 -6.78 1.47 7.59
C THR A 46 -5.71 0.40 7.61
N PHE A 47 -4.92 0.33 8.68
CA PHE A 47 -3.85 -0.65 8.75
C PHE A 47 -4.37 -2.08 8.74
N ALA A 48 -5.46 -2.33 9.48
CA ALA A 48 -6.07 -3.67 9.50
C ALA A 48 -6.57 -4.09 8.12
N LEU A 49 -7.20 -3.16 7.39
CA LEU A 49 -7.64 -3.43 6.02
C LEU A 49 -6.46 -3.70 5.10
N ALA A 50 -5.38 -2.94 5.23
CA ALA A 50 -4.19 -3.15 4.42
C ALA A 50 -3.61 -4.54 4.67
N LEU A 51 -3.56 -4.97 5.92
CA LEU A 51 -3.09 -6.31 6.25
C LEU A 51 -3.98 -7.40 5.63
N GLN A 52 -5.29 -7.17 5.61
CA GLN A 52 -6.19 -8.12 4.97
C GLN A 52 -5.92 -8.25 3.48
N PHE A 53 -5.67 -7.13 2.81
CA PHE A 53 -5.31 -7.18 1.39
C PHE A 53 -4.01 -7.92 1.16
N ALA A 54 -3.01 -7.68 2.00
CA ALA A 54 -1.73 -8.38 1.88
C ALA A 54 -1.89 -9.88 2.08
N ALA A 55 -2.79 -10.29 2.99
CA ALA A 55 -3.07 -11.70 3.22
C ALA A 55 -3.77 -12.35 2.02
N GLN A 56 -4.65 -11.60 1.34
CA GLN A 56 -5.35 -12.10 0.16
C GLN A 56 -4.44 -12.18 -1.07
N TYR A 57 -3.50 -11.24 -1.20
CA TYR A 57 -2.65 -11.13 -2.37
C TYR A 57 -1.19 -11.08 -1.96
N PRO A 58 -0.67 -12.14 -1.32
CA PRO A 58 0.70 -12.10 -0.77
C PRO A 58 1.78 -11.92 -1.83
N ASP A 59 1.50 -12.30 -3.07
CA ASP A 59 2.45 -12.15 -4.17
C ASP A 59 2.40 -10.75 -4.80
N LYS A 60 1.41 -9.95 -4.46
CA LYS A 60 1.20 -8.66 -5.11
C LYS A 60 1.22 -7.49 -4.15
N ILE A 61 0.83 -7.69 -2.90
CA ILE A 61 0.63 -6.59 -1.96
C ILE A 61 1.54 -6.76 -0.75
N SER A 62 2.27 -5.71 -0.43
CA SER A 62 3.07 -5.62 0.79
C SER A 62 2.59 -4.43 1.61
N VAL A 63 2.65 -4.56 2.93
CA VAL A 63 2.21 -3.50 3.83
C VAL A 63 3.34 -3.16 4.78
N GLU A 64 3.57 -1.87 4.96
CA GLU A 64 4.52 -1.36 5.93
C GLU A 64 3.83 -0.29 6.78
N GLN A 65 4.18 -0.21 8.05
CA GLN A 65 3.65 0.80 8.94
C GLN A 65 4.79 1.67 9.44
N MET A 66 4.63 2.98 9.29
CA MET A 66 5.67 3.91 9.73
C MET A 66 5.42 4.34 11.16
N PRO A 67 6.49 4.48 11.97
CA PRO A 67 6.35 5.01 13.31
C PRO A 67 5.86 6.46 13.28
N LYS A 68 5.06 6.80 14.27
CA LYS A 68 4.38 8.09 14.30
C LYS A 68 5.34 9.29 14.30
N ASN A 69 6.50 9.15 14.91
CA ASN A 69 7.38 10.29 15.16
C ASN A 69 8.63 10.33 14.28
N ASN A 70 8.74 9.45 13.31
CA ASN A 70 9.95 9.37 12.49
C ASN A 70 9.63 9.36 11.01
N GLY A 71 8.49 9.92 10.64
CA GLY A 71 7.92 9.70 9.34
C GLY A 71 8.80 10.10 8.17
N VAL A 72 9.46 11.25 8.24
CA VAL A 72 10.13 11.79 7.06
C VAL A 72 11.29 10.90 6.60
N ALA A 73 12.20 10.56 7.50
CA ALA A 73 13.34 9.74 7.13
C ALA A 73 12.92 8.33 6.73
N MET A 74 11.99 7.77 7.49
CA MET A 74 11.49 6.42 7.18
C MET A 74 10.74 6.39 5.87
N ALA A 75 9.96 7.43 5.58
CA ALA A 75 9.21 7.48 4.35
C ALA A 75 10.12 7.43 3.13
N ARG A 76 11.26 8.10 3.18
CA ARG A 76 12.21 8.06 2.07
C ARG A 76 12.78 6.66 1.86
N ASN A 77 13.02 5.93 2.93
CA ASN A 77 13.53 4.57 2.83
C ASN A 77 12.49 3.63 2.22
N TRP A 78 11.23 3.82 2.54
CA TRP A 78 10.17 2.98 2.01
C TRP A 78 9.81 3.32 0.59
N GLY A 79 9.84 4.60 0.25
CA GLY A 79 9.41 5.06 -1.06
C GLY A 79 10.44 4.96 -2.16
N ALA A 80 11.66 4.69 -1.82
CA ALA A 80 12.75 4.68 -2.81
C ALA A 80 12.91 3.34 -3.55
#